data_fe1b09f0e608b0275e4500b3bebc924f
#
_entry.id   fe1b09f0e608b0275e4500b3bebc924f
#
_cell.length_a   1.000
_cell.length_b   1.000
_cell.length_c   1.000
_cell.angle_alpha   90.00
_cell.angle_beta   90.00
_cell.angle_gamma   90.00
#
_symmetry.space_group_name_H-M   'P 1'
#
loop_
_entity.id
_entity.type
_entity.pdbx_description
1 polymer ?
#
loop_
_entity_poly.entity_id
_entity_poly.type
_entity_poly.pdbx_seq_one_letter_code
_entity_poly.pdbx_strand_id
1 'polypeptide(L)'
;MSSSKNNPTGLNTENMRNIVRRSYQYIAMYNVINSFALDEYNPMSTGGWNKTYAMTALADHTVRAIARPNNDTLYVLTMLDLRGDPVVVHYPAFDSKFVSLETSAYDHYVDIPLSTTKGDFKKPMTMLYYTDRTQGYDGAPVEGVDKYMKMSGDFASAFLRIMPHAAEPERLKKNLATMKEVTAKTLSEYLGKPAKPVEKIRFPAFGRDADVFEKGGRYVMQFVFNHTTFDPNDEMDQAVLAALKPLGVEPGQYFNLANQPALGSPTIQWKAEIELDESDGKKFREIAEKIAQESLAIWNSPDNPYLFDVFKPKGKMTLEPMVVQSAVGPIGNPADQAMYPGIGTTDGKSMNALNDYVIRMSKDQLP
;
A
#
# COMPACT_ATOMS: atom_id res chain seq x y z
N MET A 1 34.46 35.82 -2.93
CA MET A 1 34.48 34.84 -1.82
C MET A 1 33.12 34.20 -1.79
N SER A 2 33.00 33.00 -2.38
CA SER A 2 31.77 32.24 -2.41
C SER A 2 31.56 31.61 -1.02
N SER A 3 30.54 32.03 -0.31
CA SER A 3 30.14 31.39 0.94
C SER A 3 29.68 29.96 0.61
N SER A 4 30.46 28.97 1.02
CA SER A 4 30.00 27.60 1.10
C SER A 4 28.75 27.60 1.99
N LYS A 5 27.55 27.55 1.42
CA LYS A 5 26.34 27.30 2.17
C LYS A 5 26.52 25.94 2.83
N ASN A 6 26.57 25.92 4.15
CA ASN A 6 26.61 24.71 4.94
C ASN A 6 25.46 23.82 4.52
N ASN A 7 25.79 22.62 4.04
CA ASN A 7 24.80 21.54 3.88
C ASN A 7 24.67 20.88 5.26
N PRO A 8 23.63 21.16 6.04
CA PRO A 8 23.53 20.71 7.42
C PRO A 8 23.44 19.19 7.56
N THR A 9 23.00 18.49 6.52
CA THR A 9 22.94 17.01 6.50
C THR A 9 24.24 16.36 6.02
N GLY A 10 25.13 17.11 5.35
CA GLY A 10 26.33 16.57 4.70
C GLY A 10 26.04 15.62 3.53
N LEU A 11 24.77 15.50 3.09
CA LEU A 11 24.36 14.58 2.05
C LEU A 11 24.67 15.16 0.66
N ASN A 12 25.30 14.37 -0.18
CA ASN A 12 25.38 14.66 -1.61
C ASN A 12 24.14 14.17 -2.36
N THR A 13 24.00 14.57 -3.62
CA THR A 13 22.83 14.24 -4.46
C THR A 13 22.65 12.72 -4.65
N GLU A 14 23.74 11.96 -4.73
CA GLU A 14 23.68 10.51 -4.86
C GLU A 14 23.13 9.84 -3.61
N ASN A 15 23.59 10.27 -2.43
CA ASN A 15 23.06 9.80 -1.17
C ASN A 15 21.57 10.14 -1.01
N MET A 16 21.17 11.37 -1.37
CA MET A 16 19.77 11.77 -1.36
C MET A 16 18.92 10.88 -2.31
N ARG A 17 19.42 10.61 -3.53
CA ARG A 17 18.74 9.72 -4.48
C ARG A 17 18.59 8.29 -3.92
N ASN A 18 19.64 7.77 -3.30
CA ASN A 18 19.58 6.44 -2.67
C ASN A 18 18.56 6.41 -1.53
N ILE A 19 18.50 7.44 -0.68
CA ILE A 19 17.51 7.58 0.39
C ILE A 19 16.10 7.56 -0.21
N VAL A 20 15.81 8.41 -1.20
CA VAL A 20 14.47 8.48 -1.82
C VAL A 20 14.09 7.14 -2.43
N ARG A 21 14.97 6.50 -3.20
CA ARG A 21 14.66 5.23 -3.85
C ARG A 21 14.33 4.13 -2.85
N ARG A 22 15.07 4.04 -1.74
CA ARG A 22 14.86 3.00 -0.72
C ARG A 22 13.69 3.29 0.21
N SER A 23 13.31 4.54 0.37
CA SER A 23 12.15 4.93 1.18
C SER A 23 10.85 5.07 0.39
N TYR A 24 10.91 5.05 -0.95
CA TYR A 24 9.74 5.31 -1.79
C TYR A 24 8.59 4.35 -1.50
N GLN A 25 8.86 3.05 -1.41
CA GLN A 25 7.86 2.02 -1.10
C GLN A 25 7.13 2.30 0.21
N TYR A 26 7.86 2.69 1.24
CA TYR A 26 7.32 2.95 2.58
C TYR A 26 6.44 4.19 2.60
N ILE A 27 6.90 5.28 1.99
CA ILE A 27 6.16 6.54 1.91
C ILE A 27 4.89 6.37 1.06
N ALA A 28 4.98 5.72 -0.10
CA ALA A 28 3.83 5.48 -0.96
C ALA A 28 2.75 4.63 -0.25
N MET A 29 3.15 3.53 0.39
CA MET A 29 2.20 2.70 1.12
C MET A 29 1.67 3.35 2.39
N TYR A 30 2.50 4.11 3.10
CA TYR A 30 2.04 4.92 4.23
C TYR A 30 0.92 5.89 3.80
N ASN A 31 1.14 6.63 2.71
CA ASN A 31 0.14 7.56 2.18
C ASN A 31 -1.16 6.85 1.78
N VAL A 32 -1.05 5.74 1.06
CA VAL A 32 -2.21 4.98 0.57
C VAL A 32 -2.99 4.33 1.71
N ILE A 33 -2.33 3.58 2.58
CA ILE A 33 -2.99 2.88 3.69
C ILE A 33 -3.67 3.87 4.63
N ASN A 34 -3.00 4.98 4.97
CA ASN A 34 -3.62 5.99 5.85
C ASN A 34 -4.76 6.75 5.16
N SER A 35 -4.66 7.03 3.85
CA SER A 35 -5.78 7.61 3.11
C SER A 35 -7.01 6.70 3.13
N PHE A 36 -6.84 5.39 2.90
CA PHE A 36 -7.95 4.45 2.97
C PHE A 36 -8.48 4.22 4.40
N ALA A 37 -7.65 4.37 5.42
CA ALA A 37 -8.09 4.18 6.80
C ALA A 37 -8.73 5.44 7.40
N LEU A 38 -8.17 6.63 7.15
CA LEU A 38 -8.37 7.80 7.99
C LEU A 38 -8.84 9.05 7.26
N ASP A 39 -8.69 9.13 5.93
CA ASP A 39 -9.06 10.32 5.16
C ASP A 39 -10.59 10.35 4.95
N GLU A 40 -11.27 11.28 5.60
CA GLU A 40 -12.71 11.47 5.47
C GLU A 40 -13.15 11.97 4.08
N TYR A 41 -12.23 12.53 3.31
CA TYR A 41 -12.48 12.98 1.93
C TYR A 41 -12.23 11.86 0.89
N ASN A 42 -11.64 10.73 1.30
CA ASN A 42 -11.50 9.59 0.43
C ASN A 42 -12.80 8.77 0.41
N PRO A 43 -13.54 8.72 -0.73
CA PRO A 43 -14.81 8.01 -0.82
C PRO A 43 -14.68 6.49 -0.64
N MET A 44 -13.46 5.96 -0.66
CA MET A 44 -13.15 4.56 -0.43
C MET A 44 -12.61 4.31 1.00
N SER A 45 -12.62 5.32 1.86
CA SER A 45 -12.13 5.18 3.24
C SER A 45 -13.00 4.21 4.05
N THR A 46 -12.35 3.36 4.84
CA THR A 46 -13.04 2.49 5.81
C THR A 46 -13.57 3.25 7.02
N GLY A 47 -13.19 4.53 7.16
CA GLY A 47 -13.56 5.38 8.29
C GLY A 47 -12.98 4.90 9.62
N GLY A 48 -11.78 4.35 9.57
CA GLY A 48 -10.98 3.90 10.71
C GLY A 48 -10.36 2.52 10.52
N TRP A 49 -9.56 2.14 11.50
CA TRP A 49 -8.89 0.84 11.55
C TRP A 49 -9.82 -0.29 11.98
N ASN A 50 -9.48 -1.52 11.58
CA ASN A 50 -10.21 -2.76 11.86
C ASN A 50 -11.66 -2.73 11.35
N LYS A 51 -11.85 -2.05 10.24
CA LYS A 51 -13.13 -1.90 9.55
C LYS A 51 -13.01 -2.31 8.09
N THR A 52 -14.14 -2.66 7.50
CA THR A 52 -14.26 -3.03 6.10
C THR A 52 -15.10 -2.01 5.33
N TYR A 53 -14.78 -1.81 4.07
CA TYR A 53 -15.57 -1.04 3.12
C TYR A 53 -15.76 -1.85 1.83
N ALA A 54 -17.00 -2.10 1.43
CA ALA A 54 -17.33 -2.81 0.20
C ALA A 54 -17.61 -1.79 -0.93
N MET A 55 -16.72 -1.72 -1.91
CA MET A 55 -16.91 -0.95 -3.13
C MET A 55 -17.75 -1.75 -4.11
N THR A 56 -19.06 -1.51 -4.09
CA THR A 56 -20.07 -2.29 -4.84
C THR A 56 -20.34 -1.78 -6.26
N ALA A 57 -19.57 -0.78 -6.70
CA ALA A 57 -19.56 -0.29 -8.09
C ALA A 57 -18.14 -0.36 -8.64
N LEU A 58 -18.03 -0.59 -9.94
CA LEU A 58 -16.73 -0.52 -10.62
C LEU A 58 -16.23 0.93 -10.61
N ALA A 59 -14.92 1.09 -10.48
CA ALA A 59 -14.31 2.40 -10.59
C ALA A 59 -14.50 2.96 -12.01
N ASP A 60 -14.74 4.25 -12.09
CA ASP A 60 -14.80 5.00 -13.34
C ASP A 60 -13.82 6.20 -13.32
N HIS A 61 -13.87 7.03 -14.34
CA HIS A 61 -13.00 8.20 -14.49
C HIS A 61 -13.16 9.26 -13.39
N THR A 62 -14.17 9.16 -12.54
CA THR A 62 -14.39 10.09 -11.42
C THR A 62 -13.62 9.69 -10.15
N VAL A 63 -13.19 8.42 -10.05
CA VAL A 63 -12.41 7.92 -8.91
C VAL A 63 -11.01 8.53 -8.95
N ARG A 64 -10.69 9.35 -7.95
CA ARG A 64 -9.41 10.10 -7.81
C ARG A 64 -8.62 9.69 -6.56
N ALA A 65 -9.15 8.77 -5.77
CA ALA A 65 -8.56 8.36 -4.49
C ALA A 65 -7.27 7.55 -4.63
N ILE A 66 -7.04 6.96 -5.79
CA ILE A 66 -5.86 6.17 -6.10
C ILE A 66 -5.45 6.39 -7.56
N ALA A 67 -4.16 6.27 -7.84
CA ALA A 67 -3.64 6.28 -9.20
C ALA A 67 -4.08 5.01 -9.95
N ARG A 68 -4.58 5.17 -11.18
CA ARG A 68 -5.01 4.07 -12.06
C ARG A 68 -6.00 3.11 -11.39
N PRO A 69 -7.18 3.59 -10.95
CA PRO A 69 -8.18 2.73 -10.37
C PRO A 69 -8.56 1.61 -11.35
N ASN A 70 -8.59 0.38 -10.86
CA ASN A 70 -9.02 -0.78 -11.64
C ASN A 70 -10.54 -0.72 -11.83
N ASN A 71 -11.00 -0.85 -13.07
CA ASN A 71 -12.41 -0.87 -13.42
C ASN A 71 -12.95 -2.27 -13.81
N ASP A 72 -12.14 -3.32 -13.61
CA ASP A 72 -12.51 -4.69 -14.00
C ASP A 72 -13.05 -5.51 -12.83
N THR A 73 -12.70 -5.14 -11.60
CA THR A 73 -13.10 -5.87 -10.38
C THR A 73 -13.75 -4.97 -9.35
N LEU A 74 -14.59 -5.58 -8.52
CA LEU A 74 -15.12 -5.00 -7.30
C LEU A 74 -14.14 -5.22 -6.15
N TYR A 75 -14.24 -4.42 -5.07
CA TYR A 75 -13.31 -4.50 -3.96
C TYR A 75 -14.01 -4.55 -2.61
N VAL A 76 -13.46 -5.32 -1.67
CA VAL A 76 -13.68 -5.10 -0.23
C VAL A 76 -12.34 -4.75 0.39
N LEU A 77 -12.27 -3.56 0.98
CA LEU A 77 -11.09 -3.01 1.62
C LEU A 77 -11.18 -3.26 3.13
N THR A 78 -10.12 -3.74 3.73
CA THR A 78 -9.98 -3.88 5.18
C THR A 78 -8.68 -3.25 5.62
N MET A 79 -8.75 -2.24 6.50
CA MET A 79 -7.57 -1.59 7.08
C MET A 79 -7.34 -2.13 8.48
N LEU A 80 -6.12 -2.57 8.77
CA LEU A 80 -5.75 -3.31 9.96
C LEU A 80 -4.82 -2.48 10.87
N ASP A 81 -5.18 -2.34 12.14
CA ASP A 81 -4.31 -1.95 13.23
C ASP A 81 -4.11 -3.15 14.16
N LEU A 82 -2.93 -3.73 14.10
CA LEU A 82 -2.59 -5.00 14.76
C LEU A 82 -1.84 -4.81 16.07
N ARG A 83 -1.71 -3.58 16.58
CA ARG A 83 -0.91 -3.29 17.78
C ARG A 83 -1.52 -3.84 19.05
N GLY A 84 -2.78 -3.56 19.30
CA GLY A 84 -3.44 -3.85 20.59
C GLY A 84 -4.05 -5.24 20.67
N ASP A 85 -4.49 -5.78 19.54
CA ASP A 85 -5.15 -7.09 19.48
C ASP A 85 -5.02 -7.65 18.05
N PRO A 86 -4.93 -8.97 17.85
CA PRO A 86 -5.09 -9.55 16.51
C PRO A 86 -6.43 -9.16 15.89
N VAL A 87 -6.49 -9.17 14.57
CA VAL A 87 -7.74 -8.92 13.84
C VAL A 87 -8.18 -10.17 13.12
N VAL A 88 -9.41 -10.57 13.37
CA VAL A 88 -10.07 -11.72 12.74
C VAL A 88 -10.97 -11.19 11.63
N VAL A 89 -10.74 -11.65 10.41
CA VAL A 89 -11.55 -11.29 9.23
C VAL A 89 -12.25 -12.54 8.71
N HIS A 90 -13.56 -12.43 8.57
CA HIS A 90 -14.37 -13.46 7.95
C HIS A 90 -14.56 -13.16 6.47
N TYR A 91 -14.22 -14.13 5.62
CA TYR A 91 -14.41 -14.11 4.18
C TYR A 91 -15.45 -15.15 3.78
N PRO A 92 -16.61 -14.74 3.23
CA PRO A 92 -17.62 -15.67 2.74
C PRO A 92 -17.17 -16.42 1.49
N ALA A 93 -17.91 -17.46 1.10
CA ALA A 93 -17.76 -18.08 -0.20
C ALA A 93 -18.32 -17.18 -1.30
N PHE A 94 -17.62 -17.09 -2.44
CA PHE A 94 -18.03 -16.28 -3.58
C PHE A 94 -18.40 -17.15 -4.79
N ASP A 95 -19.46 -16.79 -5.45
CA ASP A 95 -19.83 -17.33 -6.76
C ASP A 95 -19.15 -16.49 -7.86
N SER A 96 -17.84 -16.57 -7.93
CA SER A 96 -17.05 -15.82 -8.89
C SER A 96 -15.89 -16.65 -9.43
N LYS A 97 -15.57 -16.48 -10.71
CA LYS A 97 -14.44 -17.16 -11.36
C LYS A 97 -13.10 -16.63 -10.88
N PHE A 98 -13.05 -15.36 -10.47
CA PHE A 98 -11.86 -14.75 -9.92
C PHE A 98 -12.18 -13.99 -8.64
N VAL A 99 -11.55 -14.42 -7.56
CA VAL A 99 -11.47 -13.71 -6.29
C VAL A 99 -10.04 -13.85 -5.79
N SER A 100 -9.41 -12.77 -5.41
CA SER A 100 -8.09 -12.79 -4.78
C SER A 100 -8.05 -11.87 -3.57
N LEU A 101 -7.36 -12.28 -2.53
CA LEU A 101 -7.07 -11.49 -1.35
C LEU A 101 -5.61 -11.06 -1.40
N GLU A 102 -5.38 -9.77 -1.55
CA GLU A 102 -4.06 -9.14 -1.47
C GLU A 102 -3.86 -8.58 -0.08
N THR A 103 -2.69 -8.84 0.52
CA THR A 103 -2.29 -8.25 1.80
C THR A 103 -0.96 -7.55 1.67
N SER A 104 -0.85 -6.37 2.30
CA SER A 104 0.37 -5.58 2.33
C SER A 104 0.42 -4.73 3.60
N ALA A 105 1.63 -4.34 4.02
CA ALA A 105 1.87 -3.37 5.08
C ALA A 105 2.66 -2.17 4.53
N TYR A 106 3.14 -1.28 5.39
CA TYR A 106 3.91 -0.11 4.93
C TYR A 106 5.18 -0.46 4.16
N ASP A 107 5.72 -1.66 4.32
CA ASP A 107 6.90 -2.12 3.59
C ASP A 107 6.61 -2.57 2.15
N HIS A 108 5.35 -2.52 1.72
CA HIS A 108 4.88 -2.71 0.34
C HIS A 108 5.13 -4.10 -0.28
N TYR A 109 5.54 -5.08 0.51
CA TYR A 109 5.54 -6.45 0.02
C TYR A 109 4.13 -6.98 -0.05
N VAL A 110 3.84 -7.79 -1.06
CA VAL A 110 2.50 -8.29 -1.35
C VAL A 110 2.44 -9.79 -1.18
N ASP A 111 1.48 -10.24 -0.38
CA ASP A 111 1.11 -11.65 -0.28
C ASP A 111 -0.32 -11.87 -0.79
N ILE A 112 -0.56 -13.03 -1.39
CA ILE A 112 -1.90 -13.48 -1.81
C ILE A 112 -2.26 -14.72 -0.98
N PRO A 113 -2.73 -14.54 0.26
CA PRO A 113 -3.04 -15.66 1.14
C PRO A 113 -4.22 -16.51 0.67
N LEU A 114 -5.18 -15.93 -0.05
CA LEU A 114 -6.35 -16.61 -0.60
C LEU A 114 -6.59 -16.22 -2.05
N SER A 115 -6.90 -17.21 -2.91
CA SER A 115 -7.31 -16.95 -4.29
C SER A 115 -8.12 -18.14 -4.86
N THR A 116 -9.04 -17.83 -5.75
CA THR A 116 -9.74 -18.87 -6.54
C THR A 116 -8.78 -19.69 -7.39
N THR A 117 -7.65 -19.12 -7.83
CA THR A 117 -6.59 -19.86 -8.54
C THR A 117 -5.90 -20.91 -7.65
N LYS A 118 -5.97 -20.73 -6.33
CA LYS A 118 -5.49 -21.66 -5.32
C LYS A 118 -6.59 -22.59 -4.78
N GLY A 119 -7.82 -22.45 -5.29
CA GLY A 119 -8.96 -23.26 -4.87
C GLY A 119 -9.76 -22.71 -3.69
N ASP A 120 -9.43 -21.50 -3.20
CA ASP A 120 -10.10 -20.83 -2.10
C ASP A 120 -11.48 -20.26 -2.52
N PHE A 121 -12.20 -19.70 -1.56
CA PHE A 121 -13.53 -19.06 -1.70
C PHE A 121 -14.69 -19.99 -2.12
N LYS A 122 -14.48 -21.30 -2.22
CA LYS A 122 -15.56 -22.28 -2.41
C LYS A 122 -16.37 -22.52 -1.13
N LYS A 123 -15.79 -22.22 0.01
CA LYS A 123 -16.38 -22.23 1.36
C LYS A 123 -15.94 -20.98 2.11
N PRO A 124 -16.68 -20.55 3.14
CA PRO A 124 -16.24 -19.47 4.01
C PRO A 124 -14.90 -19.78 4.66
N MET A 125 -14.11 -18.74 4.95
CA MET A 125 -12.83 -18.83 5.64
C MET A 125 -12.68 -17.70 6.65
N THR A 126 -12.13 -18.01 7.80
CA THR A 126 -11.82 -17.05 8.85
C THR A 126 -10.31 -16.95 9.01
N MET A 127 -9.75 -15.75 8.83
CA MET A 127 -8.34 -15.49 8.96
C MET A 127 -8.04 -14.58 10.15
N LEU A 128 -6.95 -14.85 10.85
CA LEU A 128 -6.43 -14.02 11.93
C LEU A 128 -5.11 -13.37 11.48
N TYR A 129 -5.06 -12.05 11.61
CA TYR A 129 -3.90 -11.21 11.30
C TYR A 129 -3.24 -10.72 12.59
N TYR A 130 -1.93 -10.76 12.65
CA TYR A 130 -1.13 -10.33 13.80
C TYR A 130 0.30 -9.96 13.40
N THR A 131 1.05 -9.37 14.30
CA THR A 131 2.51 -9.12 14.18
C THR A 131 3.23 -9.63 15.41
N ASP A 132 4.56 -9.61 15.40
CA ASP A 132 5.38 -9.90 16.60
C ASP A 132 5.17 -8.89 17.73
N ARG A 133 4.60 -7.72 17.41
CA ARG A 133 4.33 -6.63 18.37
C ARG A 133 2.89 -6.60 18.86
N THR A 134 2.03 -7.47 18.34
CA THR A 134 0.62 -7.54 18.78
C THR A 134 0.53 -7.90 20.27
N GLN A 135 -0.06 -7.02 21.06
CA GLN A 135 -0.06 -7.16 22.52
C GLN A 135 -0.79 -8.42 22.99
N GLY A 136 -0.06 -9.23 23.77
CA GLY A 136 -0.63 -10.41 24.44
C GLY A 136 -1.11 -11.51 23.48
N TYR A 137 -0.50 -11.61 22.31
CA TYR A 137 -0.72 -12.70 21.37
C TYR A 137 0.61 -13.25 20.84
N ASP A 138 0.79 -14.54 20.95
CA ASP A 138 2.02 -15.28 20.62
C ASP A 138 1.87 -16.21 19.41
N GLY A 139 0.74 -16.15 18.70
CA GLY A 139 0.43 -17.04 17.60
C GLY A 139 -0.34 -18.29 18.00
N ALA A 140 -0.83 -18.37 19.23
CA ALA A 140 -1.62 -19.52 19.71
C ALA A 140 -2.88 -19.77 18.85
N PRO A 141 -3.23 -21.05 18.57
CA PRO A 141 -4.45 -21.38 17.84
C PRO A 141 -5.72 -20.84 18.52
N VAL A 142 -6.66 -20.38 17.71
CA VAL A 142 -7.96 -19.84 18.13
C VAL A 142 -9.06 -20.67 17.49
N GLU A 143 -10.04 -21.09 18.28
CA GLU A 143 -11.19 -21.86 17.78
C GLU A 143 -11.95 -21.07 16.70
N GLY A 144 -12.29 -21.75 15.59
CA GLY A 144 -13.01 -21.16 14.47
C GLY A 144 -12.16 -20.31 13.53
N VAL A 145 -10.84 -20.22 13.75
CA VAL A 145 -9.90 -19.59 12.83
C VAL A 145 -9.25 -20.64 11.95
N ASP A 146 -9.42 -20.48 10.63
CA ASP A 146 -8.91 -21.44 9.63
C ASP A 146 -7.47 -21.15 9.21
N LYS A 147 -7.05 -19.87 9.22
CA LYS A 147 -5.74 -19.45 8.72
C LYS A 147 -5.18 -18.27 9.51
N TYR A 148 -3.87 -18.28 9.65
CA TYR A 148 -3.12 -17.25 10.39
C TYR A 148 -2.18 -16.54 9.45
N MET A 149 -2.14 -15.21 9.54
CA MET A 149 -1.23 -14.37 8.75
C MET A 149 -0.44 -13.45 9.65
N LYS A 150 0.85 -13.71 9.75
CA LYS A 150 1.78 -12.81 10.41
C LYS A 150 2.18 -11.71 9.45
N MET A 151 1.81 -10.47 9.75
CA MET A 151 2.13 -9.31 8.94
C MET A 151 3.48 -8.73 9.33
N SER A 152 4.15 -8.11 8.38
CA SER A 152 5.43 -7.41 8.58
C SER A 152 5.26 -6.06 9.28
N GLY A 153 4.07 -5.46 9.25
CA GLY A 153 3.78 -4.15 9.83
C GLY A 153 2.52 -4.14 10.68
N ASP A 154 2.53 -3.25 11.68
CA ASP A 154 1.39 -3.07 12.61
C ASP A 154 0.17 -2.47 11.91
N PHE A 155 0.40 -1.69 10.89
CA PHE A 155 -0.62 -1.10 10.03
C PHE A 155 -0.56 -1.75 8.66
N ALA A 156 -1.66 -2.36 8.25
CA ALA A 156 -1.71 -3.18 7.06
C ALA A 156 -3.05 -3.05 6.34
N SER A 157 -3.10 -3.60 5.14
CA SER A 157 -4.28 -3.68 4.31
C SER A 157 -4.56 -5.13 3.90
N ALA A 158 -5.83 -5.43 3.74
CA ALA A 158 -6.31 -6.66 3.12
C ALA A 158 -7.36 -6.28 2.07
N PHE A 159 -7.00 -6.40 0.79
CA PHE A 159 -7.84 -6.01 -0.34
C PHE A 159 -8.37 -7.24 -1.06
N LEU A 160 -9.66 -7.46 -0.94
CA LEU A 160 -10.35 -8.50 -1.67
C LEU A 160 -10.79 -7.95 -3.03
N ARG A 161 -10.40 -8.61 -4.11
CA ARG A 161 -10.82 -8.31 -5.49
C ARG A 161 -11.79 -9.37 -5.95
N ILE A 162 -12.91 -8.98 -6.56
CA ILE A 162 -13.96 -9.90 -7.01
C ILE A 162 -14.35 -9.58 -8.45
N MET A 163 -14.25 -10.54 -9.35
CA MET A 163 -14.78 -10.41 -10.71
C MET A 163 -16.30 -10.23 -10.65
N PRO A 164 -16.87 -9.18 -11.24
CA PRO A 164 -18.29 -8.83 -11.07
C PRO A 164 -19.24 -9.76 -11.80
N HIS A 165 -18.83 -10.40 -12.90
CA HIS A 165 -19.73 -11.14 -13.83
C HIS A 165 -20.88 -10.27 -14.36
N ALA A 166 -20.57 -9.08 -14.86
CA ALA A 166 -21.54 -8.05 -15.26
C ALA A 166 -22.57 -8.53 -16.32
N ALA A 167 -22.22 -9.52 -17.13
CA ALA A 167 -23.13 -10.15 -18.10
C ALA A 167 -24.10 -11.17 -17.47
N GLU A 168 -23.97 -11.47 -16.18
CA GLU A 168 -24.79 -12.44 -15.43
C GLU A 168 -25.47 -11.71 -14.24
N PRO A 169 -26.60 -10.99 -14.43
CA PRO A 169 -27.17 -10.06 -13.43
C PRO A 169 -27.46 -10.69 -12.07
N GLU A 170 -27.99 -11.92 -12.03
CA GLU A 170 -28.29 -12.61 -10.77
C GLU A 170 -27.00 -12.99 -10.02
N ARG A 171 -25.98 -13.39 -10.74
CA ARG A 171 -24.66 -13.70 -10.17
C ARG A 171 -23.97 -12.45 -9.63
N LEU A 172 -24.02 -11.34 -10.39
CA LEU A 172 -23.55 -10.04 -9.92
C LEU A 172 -24.27 -9.64 -8.64
N LYS A 173 -25.60 -9.67 -8.62
CA LYS A 173 -26.41 -9.31 -7.46
C LYS A 173 -26.06 -10.15 -6.23
N LYS A 174 -25.87 -11.46 -6.41
CA LYS A 174 -25.44 -12.36 -5.34
C LYS A 174 -24.05 -11.96 -4.80
N ASN A 175 -23.07 -11.75 -5.67
CA ASN A 175 -21.74 -11.35 -5.27
C ASN A 175 -21.71 -9.98 -4.54
N LEU A 176 -22.52 -9.01 -5.00
CA LEU A 176 -22.67 -7.72 -4.31
C LEU A 176 -23.26 -7.86 -2.91
N ALA A 177 -24.18 -8.79 -2.70
CA ALA A 177 -24.70 -9.10 -1.37
C ALA A 177 -23.63 -9.77 -0.49
N THR A 178 -22.93 -10.76 -1.02
CA THR A 178 -21.88 -11.51 -0.34
C THR A 178 -20.71 -10.63 0.09
N MET A 179 -20.34 -9.61 -0.71
CA MET A 179 -19.29 -8.65 -0.32
C MET A 179 -19.56 -7.96 1.02
N LYS A 180 -20.82 -7.72 1.37
CA LYS A 180 -21.24 -7.09 2.62
C LYS A 180 -21.15 -8.02 3.83
N GLU A 181 -20.93 -9.30 3.60
CA GLU A 181 -20.76 -10.31 4.66
C GLU A 181 -19.29 -10.40 5.14
N VAL A 182 -18.35 -9.76 4.42
CA VAL A 182 -16.96 -9.65 4.90
C VAL A 182 -16.95 -8.78 6.14
N THR A 183 -16.44 -9.31 7.25
CA THR A 183 -16.40 -8.59 8.54
C THR A 183 -15.03 -8.70 9.18
N ALA A 184 -14.60 -7.61 9.82
CA ALA A 184 -13.40 -7.57 10.63
C ALA A 184 -13.78 -7.30 12.10
N LYS A 185 -13.15 -8.03 13.03
CA LYS A 185 -13.29 -7.88 14.47
C LYS A 185 -11.92 -8.04 15.11
N THR A 186 -11.66 -7.34 16.19
CA THR A 186 -10.52 -7.69 17.05
C THR A 186 -10.72 -9.10 17.62
N LEU A 187 -9.63 -9.77 17.99
CA LEU A 187 -9.73 -11.11 18.59
C LEU A 187 -10.58 -11.11 19.87
N SER A 188 -10.46 -10.07 20.68
CA SER A 188 -11.30 -9.92 21.87
C SER A 188 -12.79 -9.89 21.52
N GLU A 189 -13.19 -9.07 20.54
CA GLU A 189 -14.58 -9.00 20.05
C GLU A 189 -15.04 -10.32 19.43
N TYR A 190 -14.17 -11.00 18.68
CA TYR A 190 -14.46 -12.33 18.11
C TYR A 190 -14.77 -13.37 19.19
N LEU A 191 -14.05 -13.31 20.31
CA LEU A 191 -14.25 -14.18 21.48
C LEU A 191 -15.37 -13.69 22.42
N GLY A 192 -16.16 -12.68 22.04
CA GLY A 192 -17.23 -12.12 22.86
C GLY A 192 -16.74 -11.35 24.09
N LYS A 193 -15.50 -10.88 24.09
CA LYS A 193 -14.88 -10.06 25.15
C LYS A 193 -14.92 -8.58 24.77
N PRO A 194 -14.84 -7.66 25.74
CA PRO A 194 -14.67 -6.24 25.45
C PRO A 194 -13.41 -5.99 24.59
N ALA A 195 -13.51 -5.04 23.66
CA ALA A 195 -12.36 -4.60 22.88
C ALA A 195 -11.24 -4.10 23.80
N LYS A 196 -9.99 -4.48 23.52
CA LYS A 196 -8.85 -3.96 24.25
C LYS A 196 -8.65 -2.47 23.93
N PRO A 197 -8.27 -1.65 24.92
CA PRO A 197 -7.89 -0.27 24.64
C PRO A 197 -6.64 -0.25 23.76
N VAL A 198 -6.66 0.53 22.68
CA VAL A 198 -5.51 0.75 21.83
C VAL A 198 -5.01 2.17 22.09
N GLU A 199 -3.70 2.32 22.25
CA GLU A 199 -3.09 3.63 22.40
C GLU A 199 -3.45 4.53 21.20
N LYS A 200 -3.98 5.71 21.49
CA LYS A 200 -4.22 6.74 20.48
C LYS A 200 -2.89 7.34 20.08
N ILE A 201 -2.48 7.08 18.88
CA ILE A 201 -1.26 7.66 18.31
C ILE A 201 -1.61 8.76 17.33
N ARG A 202 -0.69 9.69 17.17
CA ARG A 202 -0.75 10.72 16.16
C ARG A 202 0.03 10.23 14.94
N PHE A 203 -0.68 10.06 13.84
CA PHE A 203 -0.03 9.74 12.57
C PHE A 203 0.68 10.97 12.01
N PRO A 204 1.92 10.85 11.50
CA PRO A 204 2.49 11.84 10.62
C PRO A 204 1.54 12.16 9.47
N ALA A 205 1.58 13.39 8.98
CA ALA A 205 0.71 13.77 7.87
C ALA A 205 1.04 12.94 6.61
N PHE A 206 0.01 12.58 5.88
CA PHE A 206 0.09 11.84 4.62
C PHE A 206 -0.51 12.67 3.48
N GLY A 207 -0.19 12.33 2.24
CA GLY A 207 -0.65 13.06 1.07
C GLY A 207 0.09 12.62 -0.20
N ARG A 208 0.47 13.57 -1.04
CA ARG A 208 1.28 13.27 -2.23
C ARG A 208 2.71 12.90 -1.84
N ASP A 209 3.27 11.85 -2.43
CA ASP A 209 4.60 11.35 -2.09
C ASP A 209 5.68 12.44 -2.16
N ALA A 210 5.68 13.25 -3.23
CA ALA A 210 6.65 14.34 -3.37
C ALA A 210 6.55 15.39 -2.27
N ASP A 211 5.34 15.70 -1.78
CA ASP A 211 5.13 16.66 -0.69
C ASP A 211 5.62 16.07 0.64
N VAL A 212 5.44 14.77 0.84
CA VAL A 212 5.97 14.06 2.01
C VAL A 212 7.49 14.04 1.98
N PHE A 213 8.12 13.74 0.84
CA PHE A 213 9.58 13.79 0.70
C PHE A 213 10.14 15.19 0.99
N GLU A 214 9.46 16.26 0.55
CA GLU A 214 9.90 17.63 0.82
C GLU A 214 9.86 18.00 2.31
N LYS A 215 8.77 17.63 2.99
CA LYS A 215 8.42 18.24 4.28
C LYS A 215 8.33 17.27 5.45
N GLY A 216 8.04 16.02 5.20
CA GLY A 216 7.69 15.07 6.26
C GLY A 216 8.36 13.70 6.18
N GLY A 217 9.15 13.42 5.16
CA GLY A 217 9.68 12.09 4.88
C GLY A 217 10.42 11.46 6.06
N ARG A 218 11.19 12.25 6.80
CA ARG A 218 11.90 11.79 8.00
C ARG A 218 10.94 11.33 9.09
N TYR A 219 9.86 12.07 9.34
CA TYR A 219 8.86 11.70 10.36
C TYR A 219 8.07 10.46 9.95
N VAL A 220 7.65 10.42 8.69
CA VAL A 220 6.95 9.25 8.14
C VAL A 220 7.85 8.02 8.22
N MET A 221 9.10 8.12 7.80
CA MET A 221 10.02 6.97 7.83
C MET A 221 10.32 6.52 9.27
N GLN A 222 10.46 7.44 10.23
CA GLN A 222 10.64 7.08 11.63
C GLN A 222 9.40 6.37 12.18
N PHE A 223 8.19 6.87 11.85
CA PHE A 223 6.95 6.24 12.23
C PHE A 223 6.83 4.83 11.63
N VAL A 224 7.10 4.71 10.34
CA VAL A 224 7.07 3.43 9.62
C VAL A 224 8.08 2.44 10.21
N PHE A 225 9.30 2.89 10.52
CA PHE A 225 10.34 2.04 11.11
C PHE A 225 9.92 1.47 12.47
N ASN A 226 9.20 2.26 13.28
CA ASN A 226 8.71 1.81 14.58
C ASN A 226 7.55 0.80 14.47
N HIS A 227 6.90 0.73 13.30
CA HIS A 227 5.75 -0.13 13.05
C HIS A 227 5.97 -1.20 11.98
N THR A 228 7.24 -1.44 11.61
CA THR A 228 7.64 -2.46 10.63
C THR A 228 8.64 -3.43 11.25
N THR A 229 8.53 -4.71 10.92
CA THR A 229 9.53 -5.74 11.26
C THR A 229 10.53 -5.84 10.12
N PHE A 230 11.80 -5.57 10.42
CA PHE A 230 12.89 -5.73 9.47
C PHE A 230 13.58 -7.07 9.70
N ASP A 231 13.83 -7.80 8.59
CA ASP A 231 14.57 -9.06 8.64
C ASP A 231 16.09 -8.76 8.58
N PRO A 232 16.87 -9.22 9.57
CA PRO A 232 18.31 -9.02 9.56
C PRO A 232 19.03 -9.71 8.41
N ASN A 233 18.39 -10.67 7.74
CA ASN A 233 18.93 -11.42 6.61
C ASN A 233 18.41 -10.92 5.24
N ASP A 234 17.47 -9.97 5.20
CA ASP A 234 16.96 -9.41 3.96
C ASP A 234 17.78 -8.20 3.53
N GLU A 235 18.39 -8.26 2.35
CA GLU A 235 19.25 -7.20 1.83
C GLU A 235 18.51 -5.87 1.61
N MET A 236 17.25 -5.92 1.21
CA MET A 236 16.43 -4.72 1.00
C MET A 236 16.16 -4.01 2.32
N ASP A 237 15.82 -4.77 3.36
CA ASP A 237 15.58 -4.26 4.69
C ASP A 237 16.85 -3.63 5.29
N GLN A 238 17.98 -4.34 5.19
CA GLN A 238 19.25 -3.82 5.71
C GLN A 238 19.73 -2.57 4.97
N ALA A 239 19.49 -2.52 3.67
CA ALA A 239 19.89 -1.38 2.86
C ALA A 239 19.05 -0.11 3.13
N VAL A 240 17.75 -0.22 3.43
CA VAL A 240 16.94 0.95 3.80
C VAL A 240 17.32 1.46 5.19
N LEU A 241 17.55 0.56 6.14
CA LEU A 241 18.04 0.93 7.48
C LEU A 241 19.35 1.72 7.39
N ALA A 242 20.31 1.23 6.61
CA ALA A 242 21.59 1.91 6.38
C ALA A 242 21.44 3.26 5.68
N ALA A 243 20.55 3.35 4.68
CA ALA A 243 20.33 4.59 3.93
C ALA A 243 19.70 5.71 4.77
N LEU A 244 18.84 5.39 5.73
CA LEU A 244 18.13 6.37 6.57
C LEU A 244 18.91 6.75 7.84
N LYS A 245 19.91 5.97 8.23
CA LYS A 245 20.74 6.23 9.42
C LYS A 245 21.37 7.62 9.45
N PRO A 246 21.91 8.19 8.34
CA PRO A 246 22.46 9.56 8.34
C PRO A 246 21.42 10.64 8.66
N LEU A 247 20.12 10.34 8.51
CA LEU A 247 19.02 11.22 8.89
C LEU A 247 18.57 11.01 10.35
N GLY A 248 19.23 10.13 11.10
CA GLY A 248 18.87 9.75 12.47
C GLY A 248 17.57 8.95 12.55
N VAL A 249 17.15 8.30 11.45
CA VAL A 249 15.96 7.44 11.38
C VAL A 249 16.41 6.00 11.66
N GLU A 250 16.02 5.47 12.80
CA GLU A 250 16.33 4.10 13.22
C GLU A 250 15.15 3.52 14.01
N PRO A 251 14.87 2.20 13.94
CA PRO A 251 13.82 1.57 14.74
C PRO A 251 14.01 1.87 16.25
N GLY A 252 12.89 2.17 16.93
CA GLY A 252 12.90 2.48 18.38
C GLY A 252 13.25 3.92 18.74
N GLN A 253 13.58 4.77 17.77
CA GLN A 253 13.74 6.21 18.00
C GLN A 253 12.38 6.92 17.94
N TYR A 254 12.26 8.05 18.67
CA TYR A 254 11.04 8.84 18.69
C TYR A 254 11.34 10.31 18.44
N PHE A 255 10.64 10.92 17.51
CA PHE A 255 10.68 12.36 17.28
C PHE A 255 9.51 13.05 17.98
N ASN A 256 9.73 14.26 18.46
CA ASN A 256 8.64 15.06 19.01
C ASN A 256 7.69 15.51 17.90
N LEU A 257 6.45 14.99 17.91
CA LEU A 257 5.42 15.33 16.95
C LEU A 257 4.49 16.45 17.42
N ALA A 258 4.81 17.12 18.55
CA ALA A 258 3.91 18.12 19.16
C ALA A 258 3.52 19.26 18.22
N ASN A 259 4.38 19.61 17.27
CA ASN A 259 4.20 20.72 16.34
C ASN A 259 3.65 20.30 14.96
N GLN A 260 3.29 19.03 14.78
CA GLN A 260 2.69 18.61 13.51
C GLN A 260 1.19 18.97 13.43
N PRO A 261 0.68 19.34 12.23
CA PRO A 261 -0.73 19.59 12.06
C PRO A 261 -1.56 18.32 12.27
N ALA A 262 -2.82 18.51 12.70
CA ALA A 262 -3.76 17.40 12.85
C ALA A 262 -4.07 16.75 11.49
N LEU A 263 -4.40 15.45 11.52
CA LEU A 263 -4.94 14.73 10.37
C LEU A 263 -6.18 15.44 9.81
N GLY A 264 -6.35 15.45 8.50
CA GLY A 264 -7.55 15.98 7.84
C GLY A 264 -7.50 17.48 7.47
N SER A 265 -6.37 18.15 7.66
CA SER A 265 -6.25 19.54 7.17
C SER A 265 -5.78 19.57 5.72
N PRO A 266 -6.58 20.15 4.77
CA PRO A 266 -6.15 20.30 3.38
C PRO A 266 -4.98 21.29 3.20
N THR A 267 -4.67 22.08 4.23
CA THR A 267 -3.52 22.99 4.29
C THR A 267 -2.53 22.48 5.32
N ILE A 268 -1.72 21.53 4.94
CA ILE A 268 -0.67 21.01 5.80
C ILE A 268 0.49 22.01 5.81
N GLN A 269 0.53 22.86 6.81
CA GLN A 269 1.73 23.64 7.13
C GLN A 269 2.62 22.82 8.07
N TRP A 270 3.63 22.19 7.51
CA TRP A 270 4.65 21.51 8.27
C TRP A 270 5.53 22.54 8.96
N LYS A 271 5.48 22.62 10.30
CA LYS A 271 6.55 23.22 11.09
C LYS A 271 7.33 22.08 11.73
N ALA A 272 8.44 21.74 11.13
CA ALA A 272 9.35 20.74 11.65
C ALA A 272 10.33 21.39 12.64
N GLU A 273 10.46 20.83 13.84
CA GLU A 273 11.54 21.21 14.78
C GLU A 273 12.91 20.60 14.42
N ILE A 274 12.93 19.66 13.46
CA ILE A 274 14.15 19.17 12.86
C ILE A 274 14.00 19.42 11.37
N GLU A 275 14.29 20.62 10.99
CA GLU A 275 14.31 21.03 9.60
C GLU A 275 15.45 20.31 8.90
N LEU A 276 15.11 19.42 7.95
CA LEU A 276 15.94 19.42 6.75
C LEU A 276 15.97 20.88 6.31
N ASP A 277 17.15 21.43 6.06
CA ASP A 277 17.25 22.74 5.44
C ASP A 277 16.20 22.78 4.31
N GLU A 278 15.42 23.86 4.22
CA GLU A 278 14.38 24.01 3.18
C GLU A 278 14.93 23.69 1.77
N SER A 279 16.23 23.93 1.56
CA SER A 279 16.92 23.59 0.32
C SER A 279 17.07 22.07 0.11
N ASP A 280 17.30 21.30 1.17
CA ASP A 280 17.39 19.84 1.08
C ASP A 280 16.02 19.20 0.90
N GLY A 281 14.98 19.71 1.56
CA GLY A 281 13.60 19.30 1.33
C GLY A 281 13.19 19.46 -0.13
N LYS A 282 13.48 20.60 -0.74
CA LYS A 282 13.22 20.82 -2.20
C LYS A 282 13.98 19.84 -3.09
N LYS A 283 15.23 19.53 -2.77
CA LYS A 283 15.99 18.53 -3.52
C LYS A 283 15.40 17.12 -3.39
N PHE A 284 14.96 16.72 -2.20
CA PHE A 284 14.27 15.44 -2.01
C PHE A 284 13.00 15.36 -2.85
N ARG A 285 12.21 16.43 -2.89
CA ARG A 285 11.03 16.55 -3.78
C ARG A 285 11.41 16.37 -5.25
N GLU A 286 12.36 17.14 -5.74
CA GLU A 286 12.80 17.08 -7.15
C GLU A 286 13.27 15.67 -7.53
N ILE A 287 14.00 15.01 -6.63
CA ILE A 287 14.47 13.64 -6.83
C ILE A 287 13.26 12.67 -6.87
N ALA A 288 12.31 12.82 -5.96
CA ALA A 288 11.13 11.96 -5.91
C ALA A 288 10.25 12.12 -7.17
N GLU A 289 10.01 13.36 -7.62
CA GLU A 289 9.28 13.64 -8.86
C GLU A 289 9.98 13.07 -10.08
N LYS A 290 11.32 13.17 -10.14
CA LYS A 290 12.10 12.57 -11.23
C LYS A 290 12.02 11.05 -11.24
N ILE A 291 12.11 10.41 -10.07
CA ILE A 291 11.97 8.95 -9.93
C ILE A 291 10.57 8.51 -10.37
N ALA A 292 9.53 9.24 -9.99
CA ALA A 292 8.17 8.96 -10.41
C ALA A 292 8.00 9.05 -11.94
N GLN A 293 8.59 10.06 -12.58
CA GLN A 293 8.57 10.21 -14.04
C GLN A 293 9.34 9.08 -14.74
N GLU A 294 10.54 8.74 -14.27
CA GLU A 294 11.34 7.63 -14.78
C GLU A 294 10.58 6.29 -14.65
N SER A 295 9.97 6.04 -13.49
CA SER A 295 9.18 4.83 -13.22
C SER A 295 7.94 4.73 -14.12
N LEU A 296 7.27 5.86 -14.36
CA LEU A 296 6.13 5.93 -15.27
C LEU A 296 6.52 5.64 -16.70
N ALA A 297 7.67 6.14 -17.16
CA ALA A 297 8.19 5.86 -18.49
C ALA A 297 8.51 4.38 -18.68
N ILE A 298 9.13 3.74 -17.67
CA ILE A 298 9.40 2.30 -17.67
C ILE A 298 8.10 1.51 -17.72
N TRP A 299 7.13 1.87 -16.86
CA TRP A 299 5.84 1.15 -16.76
C TRP A 299 5.04 1.20 -18.07
N ASN A 300 5.05 2.34 -18.75
CA ASN A 300 4.32 2.54 -20.00
C ASN A 300 5.08 2.01 -21.23
N SER A 301 6.30 1.52 -21.06
CA SER A 301 7.05 0.93 -22.16
C SER A 301 6.46 -0.43 -22.56
N PRO A 302 6.27 -0.72 -23.86
CA PRO A 302 5.93 -2.06 -24.33
C PRO A 302 6.93 -3.13 -23.87
N ASP A 303 8.18 -2.75 -23.70
CA ASP A 303 9.29 -3.62 -23.26
C ASP A 303 9.54 -3.47 -21.76
N ASN A 304 8.49 -3.24 -20.94
CA ASN A 304 8.62 -3.11 -19.49
C ASN A 304 9.30 -4.37 -18.90
N PRO A 305 10.54 -4.27 -18.39
CA PRO A 305 11.28 -5.42 -17.92
C PRO A 305 10.77 -5.95 -16.57
N TYR A 306 9.92 -5.19 -15.88
CA TYR A 306 9.43 -5.52 -14.54
C TYR A 306 7.98 -6.00 -14.52
N LEU A 307 7.36 -6.23 -15.67
CA LEU A 307 5.95 -6.63 -15.77
C LEU A 307 5.62 -7.87 -14.91
N PHE A 308 6.56 -8.79 -14.79
CA PHE A 308 6.42 -10.04 -14.00
C PHE A 308 7.11 -9.99 -12.64
N ASP A 309 7.78 -8.86 -12.31
CA ASP A 309 8.62 -8.74 -11.11
C ASP A 309 8.06 -7.80 -10.04
N VAL A 310 6.84 -7.32 -10.20
CA VAL A 310 6.15 -6.43 -9.25
C VAL A 310 5.21 -7.21 -8.33
N PHE A 311 4.85 -6.59 -7.19
CA PHE A 311 3.85 -7.07 -6.23
C PHE A 311 4.14 -8.49 -5.68
N LYS A 312 5.36 -8.74 -5.27
CA LYS A 312 5.79 -10.03 -4.73
C LYS A 312 6.01 -9.97 -3.21
N PRO A 313 6.04 -11.13 -2.54
CA PRO A 313 6.37 -11.23 -1.13
C PRO A 313 7.78 -10.75 -0.79
N LYS A 314 8.01 -10.46 0.50
CA LYS A 314 9.33 -10.15 1.06
C LYS A 314 10.36 -11.24 0.67
N GLY A 315 11.57 -10.84 0.36
CA GLY A 315 12.65 -11.72 -0.13
C GLY A 315 12.50 -12.15 -1.60
N LYS A 316 11.47 -11.69 -2.32
CA LYS A 316 11.25 -11.96 -3.75
C LYS A 316 11.25 -10.69 -4.61
N MET A 317 11.52 -9.55 -4.01
CA MET A 317 11.60 -8.25 -4.68
C MET A 317 13.04 -7.75 -4.75
N THR A 318 13.33 -6.96 -5.76
CA THR A 318 14.54 -6.14 -5.84
C THR A 318 14.18 -4.66 -5.89
N LEU A 319 15.15 -3.77 -5.72
CA LEU A 319 14.90 -2.35 -5.58
C LEU A 319 14.21 -1.72 -6.80
N GLU A 320 14.62 -2.08 -8.02
CA GLU A 320 14.10 -1.45 -9.24
C GLU A 320 12.60 -1.69 -9.45
N PRO A 321 12.10 -2.93 -9.50
CA PRO A 321 10.66 -3.17 -9.63
C PRO A 321 9.88 -2.64 -8.41
N MET A 322 10.46 -2.64 -7.22
CA MET A 322 9.83 -2.07 -6.02
C MET A 322 9.63 -0.55 -6.17
N VAL A 323 10.62 0.18 -6.65
CA VAL A 323 10.50 1.63 -6.90
C VAL A 323 9.46 1.90 -7.98
N VAL A 324 9.49 1.13 -9.08
CA VAL A 324 8.54 1.29 -10.19
C VAL A 324 7.09 1.07 -9.69
N GLN A 325 6.79 -0.05 -9.02
CA GLN A 325 5.44 -0.30 -8.52
C GLN A 325 4.98 0.77 -7.53
N SER A 326 5.86 1.22 -6.64
CA SER A 326 5.52 2.20 -5.62
C SER A 326 5.19 3.57 -6.19
N ALA A 327 5.96 4.00 -7.20
CA ALA A 327 5.79 5.31 -7.82
C ALA A 327 4.64 5.35 -8.84
N VAL A 328 4.28 4.21 -9.43
CA VAL A 328 3.30 4.14 -10.53
C VAL A 328 1.91 3.79 -10.01
N GLY A 329 1.78 2.84 -9.10
CA GLY A 329 0.51 2.41 -8.53
C GLY A 329 0.76 1.41 -7.40
N PRO A 330 0.68 1.83 -6.15
CA PRO A 330 1.15 1.04 -5.02
C PRO A 330 0.25 -0.14 -4.62
N ILE A 331 -0.88 -0.35 -5.30
CA ILE A 331 -1.78 -1.49 -5.06
C ILE A 331 -1.91 -2.30 -6.33
N GLY A 332 -1.49 -3.55 -6.28
CA GLY A 332 -1.52 -4.46 -7.41
C GLY A 332 -1.32 -5.91 -7.01
N ASN A 333 -1.67 -6.81 -7.92
CA ASN A 333 -1.48 -8.23 -7.74
C ASN A 333 -0.20 -8.71 -8.46
N PRO A 334 0.45 -9.78 -7.97
CA PRO A 334 1.53 -10.43 -8.71
C PRO A 334 1.03 -11.05 -10.03
N ALA A 335 1.94 -11.29 -10.95
CA ALA A 335 1.62 -11.73 -12.31
C ALA A 335 0.88 -13.08 -12.42
N ASP A 336 0.95 -13.93 -11.39
CA ASP A 336 0.17 -15.18 -11.30
C ASP A 336 -1.31 -14.95 -10.95
N GLN A 337 -1.69 -13.71 -10.60
CA GLN A 337 -3.06 -13.31 -10.29
C GLN A 337 -3.61 -12.28 -11.28
N ALA A 338 -2.80 -11.33 -11.72
CA ALA A 338 -3.18 -10.31 -12.70
C ALA A 338 -1.95 -9.81 -13.46
N MET A 339 -2.13 -9.54 -14.74
CA MET A 339 -1.10 -8.91 -15.57
C MET A 339 -1.54 -7.51 -15.99
N TYR A 340 -0.57 -6.60 -16.12
CA TYR A 340 -0.79 -5.21 -16.49
C TYR A 340 -0.03 -4.86 -17.78
N PRO A 341 -0.39 -5.47 -18.93
CA PRO A 341 0.34 -5.25 -20.18
C PRO A 341 0.23 -3.79 -20.62
N GLY A 342 1.35 -3.20 -20.99
CA GLY A 342 1.37 -1.90 -21.65
C GLY A 342 0.87 -2.01 -23.08
N ILE A 343 -0.01 -1.10 -23.49
CA ILE A 343 -0.50 -1.00 -24.86
C ILE A 343 -0.01 0.32 -25.45
N GLY A 344 0.71 0.23 -26.54
CA GLY A 344 1.16 1.39 -27.33
C GLY A 344 0.44 1.48 -28.68
N THR A 345 0.51 2.63 -29.32
CA THR A 345 0.05 2.80 -30.71
C THR A 345 1.05 2.22 -31.70
N THR A 346 0.59 1.74 -32.84
CA THR A 346 1.49 1.18 -33.89
C THR A 346 2.44 2.19 -34.49
N ASP A 347 2.17 3.50 -34.34
CA ASP A 347 3.04 4.59 -34.79
C ASP A 347 3.94 5.15 -33.68
N GLY A 348 3.94 4.52 -32.50
CA GLY A 348 4.76 4.90 -31.33
C GLY A 348 4.36 6.20 -30.63
N LYS A 349 3.24 6.81 -31.02
CA LYS A 349 2.76 8.03 -30.36
C LYS A 349 1.99 7.72 -29.09
N SER A 350 1.94 8.69 -28.19
CA SER A 350 1.08 8.60 -27.01
C SER A 350 -0.38 8.54 -27.42
N MET A 351 -1.17 7.71 -26.72
CA MET A 351 -2.63 7.71 -26.89
C MET A 351 -3.22 9.08 -26.54
N ASN A 352 -4.20 9.51 -27.33
CA ASN A 352 -4.92 10.76 -27.15
C ASN A 352 -6.41 10.46 -26.97
N ALA A 353 -7.01 10.94 -25.89
CA ALA A 353 -8.42 10.71 -25.57
C ALA A 353 -9.41 11.29 -26.62
N LEU A 354 -8.94 12.08 -27.58
CA LEU A 354 -9.74 12.59 -28.69
C LEU A 354 -9.79 11.64 -29.89
N ASN A 355 -9.07 10.53 -29.84
CA ASN A 355 -9.01 9.55 -30.92
C ASN A 355 -9.64 8.22 -30.50
N ASP A 356 -10.26 7.55 -31.45
CA ASP A 356 -10.67 6.15 -31.31
C ASP A 356 -9.51 5.22 -31.64
N TYR A 357 -9.39 4.13 -30.86
CA TYR A 357 -8.35 3.13 -31.03
C TYR A 357 -8.95 1.74 -31.17
N VAL A 358 -8.39 0.92 -32.03
CA VAL A 358 -8.80 -0.47 -32.24
C VAL A 358 -7.67 -1.39 -31.80
N ILE A 359 -7.95 -2.24 -30.82
CA ILE A 359 -7.05 -3.32 -30.40
C ILE A 359 -7.46 -4.57 -31.17
N ARG A 360 -6.51 -5.18 -31.88
CA ARG A 360 -6.70 -6.46 -32.58
C ARG A 360 -5.87 -7.51 -31.87
N MET A 361 -6.53 -8.55 -31.40
CA MET A 361 -5.89 -9.70 -30.77
C MET A 361 -6.31 -10.98 -31.50
N SER A 362 -5.37 -11.90 -31.71
CA SER A 362 -5.69 -13.26 -32.13
C SER A 362 -6.26 -14.05 -30.93
N LYS A 363 -6.96 -15.15 -31.21
CA LYS A 363 -7.61 -15.95 -30.16
C LYS A 363 -6.62 -16.49 -29.10
N ASP A 364 -5.39 -16.77 -29.52
CA ASP A 364 -4.29 -17.23 -28.68
C ASP A 364 -3.62 -16.13 -27.84
N GLN A 365 -3.94 -14.87 -28.10
CA GLN A 365 -3.50 -13.71 -27.32
C GLN A 365 -4.53 -13.26 -26.27
N LEU A 366 -5.70 -13.89 -26.24
CA LEU A 366 -6.71 -13.64 -25.22
C LEU A 366 -6.40 -14.48 -23.98
N PRO A 367 -6.50 -13.91 -22.76
CA PRO A 367 -6.25 -14.63 -21.52
C PRO A 367 -7.29 -15.73 -21.26
#